data_c947f8c8f66fff9ca71b9314afc90738
#
_entry.id   c947f8c8f66fff9ca71b9314afc90738
#
_cell.length_a   1.000
_cell.length_b   1.000
_cell.length_c   1.000
_cell.angle_alpha   90.00
_cell.angle_beta   90.00
_cell.angle_gamma   90.00
#
_symmetry.space_group_name_H-M   'P 1'
#
loop_
_entity.id
_entity.type
_entity.pdbx_description
1 polymer ?
#
loop_
_entity_poly.entity_id
_entity_poly.type
_entity_poly.pdbx_seq_one_letter_code
_entity_poly.pdbx_strand_id
1 'polypeptide(L)'
;ADREIQRTLMELLNQLDGFDAIGKVKMICATNRPDVLDPALLRPGRLDRKIEIPLPNEAARVDVLKIHALNITKQGEIDYESVVKLADAFNAADLRNVCTEAGMFAIRAERDYVVHEDFMKAVRKVAENKKLEGKLEYSKV
;
A
#
# COMPACT_ATOMS: atom_id res chain seq x y z
N ALA A 1 3.43 9.00 -20.00
CA ALA A 1 3.21 7.66 -19.38
C ALA A 1 1.74 7.45 -19.04
N ASP A 2 1.12 8.40 -18.34
CA ASP A 2 -0.28 8.28 -17.90
C ASP A 2 -1.27 8.23 -19.07
N ARG A 3 -0.99 8.96 -20.15
CA ARG A 3 -1.82 8.96 -21.36
C ARG A 3 -1.80 7.62 -22.09
N GLU A 4 -0.65 6.96 -22.14
CA GLU A 4 -0.52 5.64 -22.76
C GLU A 4 -1.26 4.57 -21.98
N ILE A 5 -1.16 4.63 -20.64
CA ILE A 5 -1.88 3.73 -19.75
C ILE A 5 -3.40 3.90 -19.92
N GLN A 6 -3.88 5.15 -19.95
CA GLN A 6 -5.30 5.45 -20.17
C GLN A 6 -5.78 4.96 -21.53
N ARG A 7 -4.97 5.16 -22.56
CA ARG A 7 -5.31 4.70 -23.93
C ARG A 7 -5.39 3.18 -24.00
N THR A 8 -4.44 2.47 -23.40
CA THR A 8 -4.43 1.01 -23.33
C THR A 8 -5.64 0.50 -22.56
N LEU A 9 -5.97 1.15 -21.45
CA LEU A 9 -7.13 0.80 -20.63
C LEU A 9 -8.44 1.02 -21.37
N MET A 10 -8.56 2.15 -22.11
CA MET A 10 -9.73 2.44 -22.96
C MET A 10 -9.90 1.39 -24.06
N GLU A 11 -8.82 0.99 -24.72
CA GLU A 11 -8.84 -0.04 -25.73
C GLU A 11 -9.27 -1.40 -25.18
N LEU A 12 -8.74 -1.77 -24.01
CA LEU A 12 -9.13 -2.99 -23.30
C LEU A 12 -10.62 -2.98 -22.95
N LEU A 13 -11.13 -1.85 -22.46
CA LEU A 13 -12.55 -1.69 -22.14
C LEU A 13 -13.43 -1.78 -23.38
N ASN A 14 -13.02 -1.19 -24.49
CA ASN A 14 -13.73 -1.28 -25.76
C ASN A 14 -13.78 -2.73 -26.27
N GLN A 15 -12.71 -3.49 -26.11
CA GLN A 15 -12.69 -4.91 -26.44
C GLN A 15 -13.64 -5.72 -25.54
N LEU A 16 -13.67 -5.41 -24.24
CA LEU A 16 -14.60 -6.05 -23.28
C LEU A 16 -16.05 -5.73 -23.60
N ASP A 17 -16.36 -4.49 -23.98
CA ASP A 17 -17.71 -4.09 -24.43
C ASP A 17 -18.12 -4.85 -25.70
N GLY A 18 -17.19 -5.12 -26.60
CA GLY A 18 -17.42 -5.93 -27.81
C GLY A 18 -17.72 -7.40 -27.52
N PHE A 19 -17.32 -7.90 -26.34
CA PHE A 19 -17.60 -9.25 -25.87
C PHE A 19 -18.79 -9.32 -24.91
N ASP A 20 -19.58 -8.27 -24.82
CA ASP A 20 -20.67 -8.09 -23.88
C ASP A 20 -21.76 -9.19 -23.99
N ALA A 21 -21.87 -9.84 -25.12
CA ALA A 21 -22.75 -11.00 -25.32
C ALA A 21 -22.40 -12.19 -24.43
N ILE A 22 -21.22 -12.21 -23.84
CA ILE A 22 -20.74 -13.33 -23.02
C ILE A 22 -21.07 -13.14 -21.54
N GLY A 23 -21.20 -11.92 -21.04
CA GLY A 23 -21.68 -11.57 -19.68
C GLY A 23 -20.92 -12.20 -18.51
N LYS A 24 -19.86 -12.96 -18.78
CA LYS A 24 -19.17 -13.78 -17.80
C LYS A 24 -17.81 -13.21 -17.35
N VAL A 25 -17.28 -12.23 -18.07
CA VAL A 25 -15.99 -11.62 -17.74
C VAL A 25 -16.27 -10.32 -17.00
N LYS A 26 -15.68 -10.20 -15.83
CA LYS A 26 -15.74 -8.99 -15.01
C LYS A 26 -14.33 -8.44 -14.85
N MET A 27 -14.21 -7.12 -14.85
CA MET A 27 -12.93 -6.44 -14.73
C MET A 27 -12.89 -5.67 -13.43
N ILE A 28 -11.78 -5.81 -12.69
CA ILE A 28 -11.50 -5.03 -11.49
C ILE A 28 -10.22 -4.24 -11.76
N CYS A 29 -10.32 -2.93 -11.61
CA CYS A 29 -9.17 -2.03 -11.72
C CYS A 29 -8.87 -1.41 -10.37
N ALA A 30 -7.59 -1.31 -10.04
CA ALA A 30 -7.14 -0.66 -8.82
C ALA A 30 -6.17 0.48 -9.17
N THR A 31 -6.34 1.62 -8.52
CA THR A 31 -5.46 2.76 -8.68
C THR A 31 -5.35 3.51 -7.36
N ASN A 32 -4.22 4.11 -7.11
CA ASN A 32 -4.02 5.05 -6.00
C ASN A 32 -4.25 6.51 -6.44
N ARG A 33 -4.56 6.75 -7.71
CA ARG A 33 -4.80 8.08 -8.27
C ARG A 33 -6.09 8.11 -9.09
N PRO A 34 -7.26 8.10 -8.42
CA PRO A 34 -8.54 8.12 -9.11
C PRO A 34 -8.81 9.42 -9.87
N ASP A 35 -8.15 10.52 -9.48
CA ASP A 35 -8.23 11.84 -10.10
C ASP A 35 -7.69 11.88 -11.53
N VAL A 36 -6.79 10.95 -11.88
CA VAL A 36 -6.15 10.89 -13.21
C VAL A 36 -6.96 10.08 -14.20
N LEU A 37 -7.97 9.34 -13.74
CA LEU A 37 -8.80 8.51 -14.60
C LEU A 37 -9.69 9.37 -15.51
N ASP A 38 -9.72 9.03 -16.80
CA ASP A 38 -10.61 9.66 -17.76
C ASP A 38 -12.07 9.41 -17.35
N PRO A 39 -12.92 10.46 -17.28
CA PRO A 39 -14.35 10.30 -17.00
C PRO A 39 -15.06 9.30 -17.93
N ALA A 40 -14.56 9.11 -19.15
CA ALA A 40 -15.10 8.13 -20.07
C ALA A 40 -15.00 6.68 -19.57
N LEU A 41 -14.00 6.38 -18.71
CA LEU A 41 -13.84 5.07 -18.07
C LEU A 41 -14.91 4.79 -17.02
N LEU A 42 -15.52 5.85 -16.48
CA LEU A 42 -16.47 5.78 -15.37
C LEU A 42 -17.92 5.77 -15.83
N ARG A 43 -18.15 5.70 -17.14
CA ARG A 43 -19.51 5.62 -17.71
C ARG A 43 -20.17 4.28 -17.38
N PRO A 44 -21.52 4.25 -17.26
CA PRO A 44 -22.27 3.01 -17.08
C PRO A 44 -21.91 1.96 -18.13
N GLY A 45 -21.79 0.72 -17.69
CA GLY A 45 -21.38 -0.40 -18.55
C GLY A 45 -19.87 -0.63 -18.66
N ARG A 46 -19.06 0.25 -18.06
CA ARG A 46 -17.59 0.11 -17.97
C ARG A 46 -17.21 -0.04 -16.52
N LEU A 47 -16.53 0.94 -15.92
CA LEU A 47 -16.18 0.96 -14.50
C LEU A 47 -17.30 1.69 -13.74
N ASP A 48 -18.41 1.01 -13.50
CA ASP A 48 -19.61 1.59 -12.92
C ASP A 48 -19.65 1.57 -11.39
N ARG A 49 -18.83 0.74 -10.76
CA ARG A 49 -18.69 0.68 -9.31
C ARG A 49 -17.35 1.20 -8.87
N LYS A 50 -17.39 2.19 -7.97
CA LYS A 50 -16.21 2.76 -7.34
C LYS A 50 -16.20 2.36 -5.87
N ILE A 51 -15.11 1.76 -5.44
CA ILE A 51 -14.90 1.40 -4.04
C ILE A 51 -13.66 2.12 -3.58
N GLU A 52 -13.82 3.05 -2.65
CA GLU A 52 -12.70 3.69 -1.98
C GLU A 52 -12.24 2.81 -0.82
N ILE A 53 -10.95 2.49 -0.80
CA ILE A 53 -10.31 1.82 0.33
C ILE A 53 -9.53 2.88 1.08
N PRO A 54 -10.02 3.33 2.25
CA PRO A 54 -9.33 4.34 3.04
C PRO A 54 -8.06 3.78 3.67
N LEU A 55 -7.24 4.68 4.21
CA LEU A 55 -6.11 4.28 5.04
C LEU A 55 -6.59 3.46 6.23
N PRO A 56 -5.85 2.43 6.64
CA PRO A 56 -6.21 1.61 7.79
C PRO A 56 -6.19 2.44 9.07
N ASN A 57 -7.17 2.21 9.95
CA ASN A 57 -7.17 2.78 11.29
C ASN A 57 -6.11 2.10 12.17
N GLU A 58 -5.96 2.54 13.41
CA GLU A 58 -4.93 2.01 14.32
C GLU A 58 -5.06 0.50 14.53
N ALA A 59 -6.27 -0.01 14.76
CA ALA A 59 -6.50 -1.44 14.94
C ALA A 59 -6.15 -2.25 13.68
N ALA A 60 -6.54 -1.74 12.52
CA ALA A 60 -6.22 -2.37 11.24
C ALA A 60 -4.72 -2.33 10.96
N ARG A 61 -4.02 -1.26 11.32
CA ARG A 61 -2.56 -1.20 11.18
C ARG A 61 -1.86 -2.26 12.02
N VAL A 62 -2.33 -2.51 13.24
CA VAL A 62 -1.82 -3.60 14.08
C VAL A 62 -1.98 -4.94 13.36
N ASP A 63 -3.17 -5.22 12.83
CA ASP A 63 -3.45 -6.46 12.12
C ASP A 63 -2.57 -6.64 10.88
N VAL A 64 -2.41 -5.60 10.07
CA VAL A 64 -1.55 -5.61 8.88
C VAL A 64 -0.09 -5.87 9.27
N LEU A 65 0.39 -5.21 10.31
CA LEU A 65 1.75 -5.39 10.80
C LEU A 65 1.99 -6.83 11.26
N LYS A 66 1.04 -7.41 11.99
CA LYS A 66 1.10 -8.81 12.43
C LYS A 66 1.14 -9.78 11.26
N ILE A 67 0.35 -9.54 10.21
CA ILE A 67 0.34 -10.36 9.00
C ILE A 67 1.72 -10.39 8.36
N HIS A 68 2.33 -9.24 8.17
CA HIS A 68 3.66 -9.15 7.55
C HIS A 68 4.79 -9.62 8.46
N ALA A 69 4.56 -9.68 9.77
CA ALA A 69 5.52 -10.19 10.74
C ALA A 69 5.43 -11.71 10.97
N LEU A 70 4.45 -12.40 10.40
CA LEU A 70 4.22 -13.84 10.63
C LEU A 70 5.44 -14.70 10.31
N ASN A 71 6.12 -14.42 9.23
CA ASN A 71 7.24 -15.23 8.75
C ASN A 71 8.60 -14.76 9.27
N ILE A 72 8.62 -13.75 10.10
CA ILE A 72 9.84 -13.22 10.71
C ILE A 72 10.09 -13.92 12.02
N THR A 73 11.32 -14.42 12.22
CA THR A 73 11.74 -14.98 13.50
C THR A 73 11.88 -13.86 14.52
N LYS A 74 11.11 -13.96 15.59
CA LYS A 74 11.05 -12.95 16.64
C LYS A 74 11.48 -13.52 17.98
N GLN A 75 12.11 -12.72 18.81
CA GLN A 75 12.43 -13.07 20.19
C GLN A 75 11.82 -12.04 21.13
N GLY A 76 11.18 -12.54 22.19
CA GLY A 76 10.48 -11.69 23.17
C GLY A 76 9.12 -11.22 22.63
N GLU A 77 8.42 -10.47 23.44
CA GLU A 77 7.16 -9.85 23.05
C GLU A 77 7.39 -8.61 22.19
N ILE A 78 6.62 -8.53 21.12
CA ILE A 78 6.58 -7.34 20.28
C ILE A 78 5.29 -6.58 20.61
N ASP A 79 5.42 -5.37 21.10
CA ASP A 79 4.28 -4.48 21.37
C ASP A 79 3.89 -3.76 20.06
N TYR A 80 3.09 -4.43 19.24
CA TYR A 80 2.64 -3.87 17.96
C TYR A 80 1.82 -2.59 18.11
N GLU A 81 1.10 -2.44 19.20
CA GLU A 81 0.31 -1.24 19.47
C GLU A 81 1.20 -0.01 19.63
N SER A 82 2.31 -0.13 20.35
CA SER A 82 3.29 0.95 20.51
C SER A 82 3.95 1.31 19.17
N VAL A 83 4.26 0.30 18.35
CA VAL A 83 4.83 0.51 17.01
C VAL A 83 3.84 1.28 16.13
N VAL A 84 2.59 0.89 16.13
CA VAL A 84 1.54 1.48 15.30
C VAL A 84 1.21 2.91 15.69
N LYS A 85 1.39 3.29 16.95
CA LYS A 85 1.22 4.70 17.37
C LYS A 85 2.18 5.66 16.67
N LEU A 86 3.33 5.17 16.24
CA LEU A 86 4.30 5.94 15.45
C LEU A 86 4.07 5.82 13.95
N ALA A 87 3.09 5.02 13.53
CA ALA A 87 2.77 4.73 12.14
C ALA A 87 1.53 5.49 11.65
N ASP A 88 1.35 6.72 12.11
CA ASP A 88 0.20 7.53 11.73
C ASP A 88 0.18 7.78 10.22
N ALA A 89 -1.00 7.65 9.61
CA ALA A 89 -1.22 7.78 8.17
C ALA A 89 -0.45 6.78 7.30
N PHE A 90 0.03 5.68 7.86
CA PHE A 90 0.67 4.62 7.08
C PHE A 90 -0.36 3.80 6.32
N ASN A 91 -0.04 3.46 5.08
CA ASN A 91 -0.77 2.46 4.30
C ASN A 91 -0.17 1.06 4.54
N ALA A 92 -0.77 0.04 3.93
CA ALA A 92 -0.30 -1.34 4.10
C ALA A 92 1.12 -1.57 3.57
N ALA A 93 1.51 -0.89 2.50
CA ALA A 93 2.86 -0.97 1.95
C ALA A 93 3.90 -0.38 2.92
N ASP A 94 3.58 0.73 3.57
CA ASP A 94 4.43 1.32 4.60
C ASP A 94 4.65 0.36 5.77
N LEU A 95 3.60 -0.32 6.21
CA LEU A 95 3.66 -1.29 7.32
C LEU A 95 4.49 -2.51 6.95
N ARG A 96 4.39 -2.98 5.70
CA ARG A 96 5.28 -4.02 5.18
C ARG A 96 6.73 -3.57 5.22
N ASN A 97 7.00 -2.32 4.84
CA ASN A 97 8.34 -1.75 4.89
C ASN A 97 8.89 -1.69 6.31
N VAL A 98 8.05 -1.42 7.30
CA VAL A 98 8.45 -1.48 8.72
C VAL A 98 8.97 -2.87 9.07
N CYS A 99 8.28 -3.92 8.66
CA CYS A 99 8.73 -5.30 8.90
C CYS A 99 10.05 -5.60 8.20
N THR A 100 10.22 -5.18 6.96
CA THR A 100 11.46 -5.35 6.19
C THR A 100 12.62 -4.62 6.87
N GLU A 101 12.42 -3.36 7.26
CA GLU A 101 13.45 -2.56 7.94
C GLU A 101 13.81 -3.14 9.32
N ALA A 102 12.82 -3.67 10.05
CA ALA A 102 13.08 -4.34 11.33
C ALA A 102 14.02 -5.54 11.13
N GLY A 103 13.79 -6.33 10.08
CA GLY A 103 14.68 -7.43 9.70
C GLY A 103 16.08 -6.95 9.36
N MET A 104 16.20 -5.85 8.64
CA MET A 104 17.49 -5.25 8.30
C MET A 104 18.27 -4.76 9.53
N PHE A 105 17.57 -4.17 10.50
CA PHE A 105 18.20 -3.78 11.77
C PHE A 105 18.73 -4.99 12.55
N ALA A 106 17.99 -6.10 12.56
CA ALA A 106 18.45 -7.34 13.19
C ALA A 106 19.69 -7.89 12.50
N ILE A 107 19.71 -7.91 11.16
CA ILE A 107 20.87 -8.38 10.37
C ILE A 107 22.11 -7.52 10.65
N ARG A 108 21.95 -6.20 10.69
CA ARG A 108 23.06 -5.28 11.00
C ARG A 108 23.62 -5.48 12.41
N ALA A 109 22.77 -5.93 13.34
CA ALA A 109 23.17 -6.28 14.71
C ALA A 109 23.67 -7.73 14.84
N GLU A 110 23.84 -8.43 13.71
CA GLU A 110 24.31 -9.82 13.65
C GLU A 110 23.41 -10.79 14.43
N ARG A 111 22.10 -10.58 14.38
CA ARG A 111 21.09 -11.44 15.02
C ARG A 111 20.26 -12.17 13.98
N ASP A 112 19.86 -13.40 14.32
CA ASP A 112 18.96 -14.24 13.50
C ASP A 112 17.48 -14.00 13.81
N TYR A 113 17.19 -13.08 14.70
CA TYR A 113 15.83 -12.78 15.17
C TYR A 113 15.63 -11.29 15.32
N VAL A 114 14.39 -10.87 15.20
CA VAL A 114 13.96 -9.48 15.39
C VAL A 114 13.42 -9.30 16.81
N VAL A 115 13.74 -8.19 17.42
CA VAL A 115 13.23 -7.80 18.74
C VAL A 115 12.35 -6.55 18.62
N HIS A 116 11.61 -6.23 19.68
CA HIS A 116 10.72 -5.08 19.71
C HIS A 116 11.42 -3.76 19.32
N GLU A 117 12.64 -3.56 19.80
CA GLU A 117 13.40 -2.33 19.50
C GLU A 117 13.70 -2.17 18.00
N ASP A 118 13.87 -3.29 17.28
CA ASP A 118 14.06 -3.25 15.83
C ASP A 118 12.83 -2.69 15.13
N PHE A 119 11.63 -3.08 15.57
CA PHE A 119 10.38 -2.52 15.06
C PHE A 119 10.23 -1.04 15.37
N MET A 120 10.62 -0.62 16.56
CA MET A 120 10.56 0.79 16.96
C MET A 120 11.50 1.65 16.11
N LYS A 121 12.71 1.20 15.88
CA LYS A 121 13.66 1.87 14.98
C LYS A 121 13.16 1.89 13.54
N ALA A 122 12.60 0.77 13.10
CA ALA A 122 12.09 0.63 11.74
C ALA A 122 10.93 1.58 11.45
N VAL A 123 9.96 1.68 12.35
CA VAL A 123 8.81 2.57 12.17
C VAL A 123 9.24 4.04 12.13
N ARG A 124 10.19 4.43 12.94
CA ARG A 124 10.75 5.80 12.93
C ARG A 124 11.44 6.10 11.61
N LYS A 125 12.22 5.15 11.09
CA LYS A 125 12.90 5.30 9.80
C LYS A 125 11.93 5.44 8.65
N VAL A 126 10.92 4.59 8.57
CA VAL A 126 9.89 4.67 7.53
C VAL A 126 9.11 5.97 7.63
N ALA A 127 8.78 6.43 8.85
CA ALA A 127 8.11 7.70 9.05
C ALA A 127 8.95 8.90 8.56
N GLU A 128 10.24 8.89 8.84
CA GLU A 128 11.16 9.92 8.32
C GLU A 128 11.25 9.93 6.80
N ASN A 129 11.41 8.76 6.20
CA ASN A 129 11.47 8.63 4.74
C ASN A 129 10.19 9.16 4.09
N LYS A 130 9.05 8.85 4.68
CA LYS A 130 7.75 9.31 4.19
C LYS A 130 7.62 10.84 4.26
N LYS A 131 8.12 11.48 5.31
CA LYS A 131 8.16 12.94 5.42
C LYS A 131 9.08 13.58 4.40
N LEU A 132 10.22 12.97 4.11
CA LEU A 132 11.16 13.46 3.11
C LEU A 132 10.57 13.39 1.70
N GLU A 133 9.89 12.29 1.37
CA GLU A 133 9.20 12.15 0.09
C GLU A 133 8.14 13.23 -0.09
N GLY A 134 7.33 13.49 0.91
CA GLY A 134 6.33 14.55 0.90
C GLY A 134 6.94 15.94 0.66
N LYS A 135 8.08 16.24 1.26
CA LYS A 135 8.79 17.50 1.04
C LYS A 135 9.32 17.64 -0.39
N LEU A 136 9.83 16.54 -0.96
CA LEU A 136 10.34 16.52 -2.33
C LEU A 136 9.23 16.71 -3.35
N GLU A 137 8.04 16.21 -3.11
CA GLU A 137 6.88 16.47 -3.97
C GLU A 137 6.49 17.95 -3.95
N TYR A 138 6.49 18.58 -2.78
CA TYR A 138 6.19 20.02 -2.65
C TYR A 138 7.23 20.91 -3.32
N SER A 139 8.47 20.50 -3.40
CA SER A 139 9.55 21.29 -4.01
C SER A 139 9.57 21.22 -5.54
N LYS A 140 8.77 20.35 -6.14
CA LYS A 140 8.65 20.20 -7.61
C LYS A 140 7.49 20.99 -8.22
N VAL A 141 6.76 21.72 -7.42
CA VAL A 141 5.64 22.55 -7.88
C VAL A 141 6.09 23.96 -8.21
#